data_472a3466278722b7ce2c87f2adfffb74
#
_entry.id   472a3466278722b7ce2c87f2adfffb74
#
_cell.length_a   1.000
_cell.length_b   1.000
_cell.length_c   1.000
_cell.angle_alpha   90.00
_cell.angle_beta   90.00
_cell.angle_gamma   90.00
#
_symmetry.space_group_name_H-M   'P 1'
#
loop_
_entity.id
_entity.type
_entity.pdbx_description
1 polymer ?
#
loop_
_entity_poly.entity_id
_entity_poly.type
_entity_poly.pdbx_seq_one_letter_code
_entity_poly.pdbx_strand_id
1 'polypeptide(L)'
;MIPVDQDFNGRRGNKVILAAIPAAALCIAVLLFLATSSSSSTGEAQEMPGEIVIDNKVYKTDRKGSVWFSHSKHADSYVEACNECHHEYSNGRNVWQEGQPVKKCRTCHDPSKSEGRVKKLSIAFHNSCKACHKKHAAAGGTNAPYKQCTDCHGKP
;
A
#
# COMPACT_ATOMS: atom_id res chain seq x y z
N MET A 1 -18.17 16.17 -56.52
CA MET A 1 -19.41 15.90 -57.30
C MET A 1 -19.75 14.46 -57.07
N ILE A 2 -20.84 14.37 -56.32
CA ILE A 2 -21.65 13.52 -56.02
C ILE A 2 -22.39 12.48 -56.05
N PRO A 3 -23.40 11.88 -55.91
CA PRO A 3 -24.48 12.31 -55.02
C PRO A 3 -24.79 11.34 -53.86
N VAL A 4 -25.58 11.88 -53.01
CA VAL A 4 -26.38 11.24 -51.97
C VAL A 4 -27.49 10.41 -52.58
N ASP A 5 -27.79 9.27 -52.03
CA ASP A 5 -29.11 8.68 -52.16
C ASP A 5 -29.64 8.09 -50.86
N GLN A 6 -30.85 8.42 -50.65
CA GLN A 6 -31.71 8.28 -49.50
C GLN A 6 -32.42 6.94 -49.45
N ASP A 7 -33.01 6.76 -48.26
CA ASP A 7 -34.16 5.93 -47.97
C ASP A 7 -34.04 4.42 -47.84
N PHE A 8 -34.24 4.01 -46.61
CA PHE A 8 -35.21 2.93 -46.40
C PHE A 8 -35.90 3.02 -45.02
N ASN A 9 -37.11 3.53 -45.07
CA ASN A 9 -38.07 3.63 -43.98
C ASN A 9 -38.64 2.20 -43.72
N GLY A 10 -38.39 1.63 -42.55
CA GLY A 10 -38.90 0.37 -42.11
C GLY A 10 -39.47 0.43 -40.68
N ARG A 11 -40.59 1.09 -40.52
CA ARG A 11 -41.39 1.05 -39.28
C ARG A 11 -41.93 -0.36 -39.07
N ARG A 12 -41.33 -1.14 -38.19
CA ARG A 12 -42.02 -2.24 -37.53
C ARG A 12 -42.47 -1.79 -36.14
N GLY A 13 -43.79 -1.58 -36.05
CA GLY A 13 -44.46 -1.29 -34.78
C GLY A 13 -44.42 -2.50 -33.86
N ASN A 14 -43.54 -2.45 -32.85
CA ASN A 14 -43.62 -3.35 -31.72
C ASN A 14 -44.77 -2.89 -30.83
N LYS A 15 -45.82 -3.65 -30.81
CA LYS A 15 -46.91 -3.49 -29.82
C LYS A 15 -46.32 -3.92 -28.47
N VAL A 16 -45.96 -2.92 -27.66
CA VAL A 16 -45.61 -3.16 -26.26
C VAL A 16 -46.91 -3.47 -25.52
N ILE A 17 -47.08 -4.72 -25.16
CA ILE A 17 -48.15 -5.14 -24.26
C ILE A 17 -47.73 -4.67 -22.86
N LEU A 18 -48.27 -3.56 -22.38
CA LEU A 18 -48.14 -3.15 -21.00
C LEU A 18 -48.97 -4.14 -20.14
N ALA A 19 -48.33 -5.15 -19.60
CA ALA A 19 -48.91 -5.92 -18.53
C ALA A 19 -48.90 -5.06 -17.26
N ALA A 20 -50.09 -4.71 -16.76
CA ALA A 20 -50.26 -4.00 -15.51
C ALA A 20 -49.80 -4.87 -14.35
N ILE A 21 -48.60 -4.59 -13.82
CA ILE A 21 -48.08 -5.23 -12.60
C ILE A 21 -48.82 -4.59 -11.43
N PRO A 22 -49.54 -5.34 -10.57
CA PRO A 22 -50.22 -4.76 -9.42
C PRO A 22 -49.23 -4.10 -8.48
N ALA A 23 -49.53 -2.86 -8.06
CA ALA A 23 -48.68 -2.02 -7.22
C ALA A 23 -48.17 -2.71 -5.94
N ALA A 24 -48.89 -3.71 -5.43
CA ALA A 24 -48.49 -4.50 -4.28
C ALA A 24 -47.24 -5.36 -4.51
N ALA A 25 -47.00 -5.87 -5.72
CA ALA A 25 -45.84 -6.68 -6.03
C ALA A 25 -44.54 -5.84 -6.09
N LEU A 26 -44.63 -4.58 -6.48
CA LEU A 26 -43.49 -3.68 -6.55
C LEU A 26 -42.94 -3.28 -5.17
N CYS A 27 -43.81 -3.11 -4.17
CA CYS A 27 -43.40 -2.75 -2.82
C CYS A 27 -42.64 -3.88 -2.11
N ILE A 28 -43.02 -5.14 -2.34
CA ILE A 28 -42.34 -6.30 -1.73
C ILE A 28 -40.95 -6.48 -2.33
N ALA A 29 -40.80 -6.28 -3.63
CA ALA A 29 -39.49 -6.40 -4.30
C ALA A 29 -38.51 -5.30 -3.84
N VAL A 30 -38.99 -4.07 -3.59
CA VAL A 30 -38.14 -2.97 -3.09
C VAL A 30 -37.74 -3.21 -1.64
N LEU A 31 -38.62 -3.75 -0.78
CA LEU A 31 -38.31 -4.05 0.62
C LEU A 31 -37.32 -5.21 0.75
N LEU A 32 -37.34 -6.21 -0.14
CA LEU A 32 -36.38 -7.30 -0.16
C LEU A 32 -34.98 -6.86 -0.68
N PHE A 33 -34.94 -5.83 -1.54
CA PHE A 33 -33.65 -5.33 -2.06
C PHE A 33 -32.92 -4.43 -1.07
N LEU A 34 -33.62 -3.81 -0.11
CA LEU A 34 -33.01 -2.96 0.93
C LEU A 34 -32.42 -3.75 2.10
N ALA A 35 -32.69 -5.04 2.20
CA ALA A 35 -32.25 -5.87 3.32
C ALA A 35 -30.86 -6.54 3.12
N THR A 36 -30.19 -6.37 1.98
CA THR A 36 -28.96 -7.11 1.65
C THR A 36 -27.68 -6.28 1.55
N SER A 37 -27.66 -5.06 2.07
CA SER A 37 -26.49 -4.20 1.95
C SER A 37 -25.95 -3.72 3.30
N SER A 38 -25.58 -4.63 4.18
CA SER A 38 -24.78 -4.31 5.35
C SER A 38 -23.64 -5.32 5.51
N SER A 39 -22.78 -5.41 4.50
CA SER A 39 -21.43 -5.93 4.71
C SER A 39 -20.58 -4.80 5.27
N SER A 40 -20.71 -4.56 6.57
CA SER A 40 -19.72 -3.82 7.33
C SER A 40 -18.45 -4.66 7.32
N SER A 41 -17.56 -4.41 6.36
CA SER A 41 -16.16 -4.80 6.50
C SER A 41 -15.61 -3.93 7.63
N THR A 42 -15.69 -4.43 8.87
CA THR A 42 -14.81 -3.97 9.93
C THR A 42 -13.40 -4.27 9.47
N GLY A 43 -12.75 -3.30 8.83
CA GLY A 43 -11.31 -3.32 8.63
C GLY A 43 -10.72 -3.40 10.04
N GLU A 44 -10.22 -4.59 10.43
CA GLU A 44 -9.39 -4.72 11.62
C GLU A 44 -8.26 -3.71 11.45
N ALA A 45 -8.22 -2.71 12.33
CA ALA A 45 -7.10 -1.79 12.41
C ALA A 45 -5.85 -2.67 12.65
N GLN A 46 -4.96 -2.72 11.70
CA GLN A 46 -3.74 -3.51 11.79
C GLN A 46 -2.92 -2.95 12.95
N GLU A 47 -2.82 -3.72 14.04
CA GLU A 47 -2.07 -3.32 15.21
C GLU A 47 -0.62 -3.02 14.80
N MET A 48 -0.13 -1.85 15.19
CA MET A 48 1.22 -1.42 14.87
C MET A 48 2.22 -2.22 15.72
N PRO A 49 3.16 -2.98 15.11
CA PRO A 49 4.11 -3.79 15.87
C PRO A 49 5.05 -2.91 16.68
N GLY A 50 5.29 -3.26 17.95
CA GLY A 50 6.22 -2.55 18.83
C GLY A 50 7.68 -2.75 18.40
N GLU A 51 8.07 -4.00 18.16
CA GLU A 51 9.41 -4.39 17.68
C GLU A 51 9.32 -5.31 16.46
N ILE A 52 10.24 -5.15 15.54
CA ILE A 52 10.33 -5.94 14.32
C ILE A 52 11.74 -6.49 14.17
N VAL A 53 11.85 -7.81 14.01
CA VAL A 53 13.12 -8.43 13.62
C VAL A 53 13.22 -8.44 12.10
N ILE A 54 14.12 -7.64 11.57
CA ILE A 54 14.43 -7.61 10.14
C ILE A 54 15.44 -8.70 9.84
N ASP A 55 14.92 -9.85 9.40
CA ASP A 55 15.70 -11.02 9.01
C ASP A 55 15.25 -11.45 7.61
N ASN A 56 16.06 -11.12 6.62
CA ASN A 56 15.73 -11.39 5.23
C ASN A 56 16.31 -12.73 4.76
N LYS A 57 15.58 -13.81 4.94
CA LYS A 57 15.92 -15.18 4.49
C LYS A 57 16.12 -15.32 2.96
N VAL A 58 15.92 -14.23 2.19
CA VAL A 58 16.18 -14.22 0.74
C VAL A 58 17.67 -14.27 0.39
N TYR A 59 18.54 -13.95 1.33
CA TYR A 59 19.98 -14.02 1.14
C TYR A 59 20.49 -15.41 1.51
N LYS A 60 21.19 -16.08 0.59
CA LYS A 60 21.79 -17.40 0.83
C LYS A 60 22.83 -17.39 1.96
N THR A 61 23.50 -16.26 2.12
CA THR A 61 24.49 -16.04 3.17
C THR A 61 24.19 -14.73 3.86
N ASP A 62 23.75 -14.79 5.10
CA ASP A 62 23.68 -13.63 5.96
C ASP A 62 25.00 -13.45 6.69
N ARG A 63 25.72 -12.37 6.36
CA ARG A 63 27.04 -12.06 6.94
C ARG A 63 26.97 -11.15 8.15
N LYS A 64 25.83 -10.52 8.39
CA LYS A 64 25.71 -9.45 9.37
C LYS A 64 24.67 -9.73 10.46
N GLY A 65 23.81 -10.70 10.23
CA GLY A 65 22.72 -11.05 11.15
C GLY A 65 21.52 -10.12 11.06
N SER A 66 20.54 -10.43 11.86
CA SER A 66 19.27 -9.72 11.94
C SER A 66 19.44 -8.31 12.52
N VAL A 67 18.47 -7.43 12.23
CA VAL A 67 18.35 -6.11 12.84
C VAL A 67 17.11 -6.08 13.71
N TRP A 68 17.26 -5.70 14.97
CA TRP A 68 16.16 -5.46 15.90
C TRP A 68 15.70 -4.01 15.78
N PHE A 69 14.56 -3.83 15.20
CA PHE A 69 14.00 -2.51 14.90
C PHE A 69 12.86 -2.21 15.86
N SER A 70 13.03 -1.19 16.71
CA SER A 70 12.00 -0.71 17.61
C SER A 70 11.04 0.22 16.88
N HIS A 71 10.01 -0.35 16.23
CA HIS A 71 9.06 0.39 15.43
C HIS A 71 8.29 1.44 16.26
N SER A 72 7.79 1.04 17.43
CA SER A 72 7.07 1.96 18.33
C SER A 72 7.92 3.16 18.77
N LYS A 73 9.22 2.98 19.02
CA LYS A 73 10.09 4.12 19.36
C LYS A 73 10.18 5.13 18.22
N HIS A 74 10.22 4.69 16.97
CA HIS A 74 10.27 5.57 15.81
C HIS A 74 8.94 6.28 15.60
N ALA A 75 7.83 5.56 15.71
CA ALA A 75 6.49 6.12 15.50
C ALA A 75 6.01 7.00 16.66
N ASP A 76 6.21 6.54 17.91
CA ASP A 76 5.61 7.19 19.09
C ASP A 76 6.57 8.13 19.79
N SER A 77 7.81 7.69 20.02
CA SER A 77 8.75 8.45 20.85
C SER A 77 9.54 9.49 20.06
N TYR A 78 9.89 9.17 18.81
CA TYR A 78 10.61 10.11 17.93
C TYR A 78 9.67 10.88 17.02
N VAL A 79 8.38 10.47 16.97
CA VAL A 79 7.32 11.14 16.18
C VAL A 79 7.69 11.28 14.71
N GLU A 80 8.32 10.27 14.16
CA GLU A 80 8.64 10.24 12.74
C GLU A 80 7.37 9.93 11.93
N ALA A 81 7.14 10.71 10.89
CA ALA A 81 5.99 10.49 10.04
C ALA A 81 6.06 9.13 9.35
N CYS A 82 4.95 8.39 9.34
CA CYS A 82 4.90 7.03 8.81
C CYS A 82 5.42 6.94 7.36
N ASN A 83 5.18 7.95 6.56
CA ASN A 83 5.59 8.03 5.15
C ASN A 83 7.09 8.32 4.92
N GLU A 84 7.87 8.62 5.97
CA GLU A 84 9.33 8.66 5.88
C GLU A 84 9.91 7.27 5.61
N CYS A 85 9.23 6.22 6.12
CA CYS A 85 9.64 4.83 5.93
C CYS A 85 8.71 4.08 4.97
N HIS A 86 7.39 4.28 5.10
CA HIS A 86 6.40 3.59 4.29
C HIS A 86 6.11 4.35 3.00
N HIS A 87 6.25 3.66 1.87
CA HIS A 87 6.02 4.28 0.58
C HIS A 87 5.44 3.28 -0.42
N GLU A 88 4.65 3.84 -1.31
CA GLU A 88 4.24 3.23 -2.58
C GLU A 88 4.28 4.32 -3.63
N TYR A 89 5.13 4.17 -4.64
CA TYR A 89 5.29 5.19 -5.65
C TYR A 89 4.39 4.96 -6.85
N SER A 90 3.63 6.00 -7.22
CA SER A 90 2.92 6.10 -8.49
C SER A 90 3.28 7.41 -9.16
N ASN A 91 3.71 7.37 -10.42
CA ASN A 91 4.15 8.55 -11.19
C ASN A 91 5.19 9.41 -10.44
N GLY A 92 6.11 8.77 -9.70
CA GLY A 92 7.18 9.45 -8.97
C GLY A 92 6.78 10.11 -7.66
N ARG A 93 5.53 9.95 -7.22
CA ARG A 93 5.03 10.45 -5.93
C ARG A 93 4.77 9.29 -4.98
N ASN A 94 5.08 9.46 -3.70
CA ASN A 94 4.62 8.53 -2.68
C ASN A 94 3.11 8.71 -2.51
N VAL A 95 2.35 7.65 -2.78
CA VAL A 95 0.88 7.63 -2.67
C VAL A 95 0.39 6.83 -1.46
N TRP A 96 1.30 6.21 -0.71
CA TRP A 96 0.94 5.49 0.51
C TRP A 96 0.45 6.47 1.58
N GLN A 97 -0.58 6.09 2.29
CA GLN A 97 -1.18 6.85 3.39
C GLN A 97 -1.28 6.01 4.65
N GLU A 98 -1.21 6.64 5.80
CA GLU A 98 -1.40 6.01 7.09
C GLU A 98 -2.73 5.26 7.14
N GLY A 99 -2.73 4.09 7.79
CA GLY A 99 -3.88 3.17 7.82
C GLY A 99 -3.98 2.23 6.61
N GLN A 100 -3.20 2.45 5.56
CA GLN A 100 -3.14 1.50 4.44
C GLN A 100 -2.25 0.30 4.76
N PRO A 101 -2.50 -0.88 4.15
CA PRO A 101 -1.66 -2.05 4.32
C PRO A 101 -0.19 -1.77 3.95
N VAL A 102 0.73 -2.22 4.80
CA VAL A 102 2.17 -2.08 4.58
C VAL A 102 2.70 -3.28 3.81
N LYS A 103 3.26 -3.05 2.63
CA LYS A 103 3.95 -4.07 1.83
C LYS A 103 5.36 -4.30 2.38
N LYS A 104 5.82 -5.55 2.38
CA LYS A 104 7.21 -5.85 2.74
C LYS A 104 8.17 -5.25 1.71
N CYS A 105 9.27 -4.67 2.16
CA CYS A 105 10.25 -3.98 1.29
C CYS A 105 10.68 -4.83 0.08
N ARG A 106 10.87 -6.15 0.29
CA ARG A 106 11.25 -7.10 -0.76
C ARG A 106 10.21 -7.30 -1.88
N THR A 107 9.00 -6.82 -1.68
CA THR A 107 7.96 -6.92 -2.74
C THR A 107 8.31 -6.06 -3.96
N CYS A 108 9.02 -4.95 -3.73
CA CYS A 108 9.45 -4.03 -4.79
C CYS A 108 10.98 -3.96 -4.92
N HIS A 109 11.72 -4.22 -3.83
CA HIS A 109 13.18 -4.16 -3.81
C HIS A 109 13.79 -5.55 -3.99
N ASP A 110 14.30 -5.84 -5.18
CA ASP A 110 14.99 -7.11 -5.48
C ASP A 110 16.23 -7.29 -4.58
N PRO A 111 16.47 -8.48 -4.00
CA PRO A 111 17.62 -8.68 -3.12
C PRO A 111 18.98 -8.63 -3.83
N SER A 112 19.04 -8.93 -5.12
CA SER A 112 20.29 -9.09 -5.88
C SER A 112 20.66 -7.87 -6.71
N LYS A 113 19.68 -7.17 -7.29
CA LYS A 113 19.90 -6.10 -8.28
C LYS A 113 19.05 -4.85 -8.02
N SER A 114 19.52 -3.72 -8.53
CA SER A 114 18.75 -2.49 -8.64
C SER A 114 18.21 -2.34 -10.05
N GLU A 115 17.00 -1.81 -10.20
CA GLU A 115 16.37 -1.54 -11.50
C GLU A 115 15.96 -0.07 -11.58
N GLY A 116 16.60 0.68 -12.45
CA GLY A 116 16.37 2.11 -12.56
C GLY A 116 16.57 2.84 -11.24
N ARG A 117 15.51 3.47 -10.76
CA ARG A 117 15.50 4.19 -9.47
C ARG A 117 15.28 3.27 -8.28
N VAL A 118 14.74 2.08 -8.50
CA VAL A 118 14.46 1.12 -7.43
C VAL A 118 15.77 0.44 -7.02
N LYS A 119 16.23 0.74 -5.82
CA LYS A 119 17.45 0.18 -5.28
C LYS A 119 17.24 -1.25 -4.81
N LYS A 120 18.29 -2.08 -4.89
CA LYS A 120 18.21 -3.43 -4.32
C LYS A 120 17.94 -3.38 -2.80
N LEU A 121 17.36 -4.44 -2.28
CA LEU A 121 16.82 -4.51 -0.92
C LEU A 121 17.79 -4.04 0.16
N SER A 122 19.05 -4.50 0.15
CA SER A 122 20.05 -4.08 1.14
C SER A 122 20.38 -2.58 1.06
N ILE A 123 20.43 -2.02 -0.12
CA ILE A 123 20.65 -0.58 -0.30
C ILE A 123 19.43 0.22 0.14
N ALA A 124 18.22 -0.27 -0.15
CA ALA A 124 16.98 0.37 0.29
C ALA A 124 16.95 0.52 1.81
N PHE A 125 17.19 -0.55 2.56
CA PHE A 125 17.27 -0.50 4.03
C PHE A 125 18.37 0.46 4.52
N HIS A 126 19.58 0.37 3.97
CA HIS A 126 20.66 1.23 4.41
C HIS A 126 20.39 2.72 4.11
N ASN A 127 19.79 3.02 2.97
CA ASN A 127 19.43 4.39 2.64
C ASN A 127 18.33 4.93 3.58
N SER A 128 17.31 4.13 3.87
CA SER A 128 16.24 4.52 4.78
C SER A 128 16.78 4.77 6.20
N CYS A 129 17.43 3.78 6.81
CA CYS A 129 17.87 3.89 8.19
C CYS A 129 19.09 4.81 8.37
N LYS A 130 20.20 4.53 7.65
CA LYS A 130 21.47 5.25 7.87
C LYS A 130 21.43 6.70 7.39
N ALA A 131 20.71 7.01 6.33
CA ALA A 131 20.63 8.39 5.85
C ALA A 131 19.85 9.27 6.84
N CYS A 132 18.74 8.77 7.38
CA CYS A 132 17.96 9.45 8.40
C CYS A 132 18.79 9.63 9.69
N HIS A 133 19.40 8.57 10.22
CA HIS A 133 20.24 8.62 11.42
C HIS A 133 21.43 9.56 11.24
N LYS A 134 22.06 9.57 10.06
CA LYS A 134 23.14 10.51 9.76
C LYS A 134 22.67 11.98 9.79
N LYS A 135 21.50 12.26 9.19
CA LYS A 135 20.87 13.58 9.21
C LYS A 135 20.56 14.00 10.63
N HIS A 136 19.98 13.10 11.43
CA HIS A 136 19.65 13.35 12.83
C HIS A 136 20.89 13.64 13.68
N ALA A 137 21.95 12.85 13.51
CA ALA A 137 23.23 13.07 14.20
C ALA A 137 23.87 14.41 13.80
N ALA A 138 23.78 14.82 12.53
CA ALA A 138 24.28 16.13 12.08
C ALA A 138 23.51 17.30 12.68
N ALA A 139 22.25 17.08 13.09
CA ALA A 139 21.42 18.05 13.80
C ALA A 139 21.65 18.06 15.33
N GLY A 140 22.64 17.31 15.84
CA GLY A 140 22.96 17.23 17.26
C GLY A 140 22.29 16.09 18.03
N GLY A 141 21.55 15.22 17.36
CA GLY A 141 20.95 14.03 17.98
C GLY A 141 22.00 12.96 18.33
N THR A 142 21.91 12.37 19.52
CA THR A 142 22.94 11.46 20.06
C THR A 142 22.60 9.98 19.92
N ASN A 143 21.32 9.61 19.70
CA ASN A 143 20.82 8.25 19.81
C ASN A 143 20.51 7.57 18.47
N ALA A 144 21.12 8.04 17.38
CA ALA A 144 20.87 7.52 16.04
C ALA A 144 22.13 6.79 15.52
N PRO A 145 22.25 5.45 15.70
CA PRO A 145 23.42 4.68 15.28
C PRO A 145 23.48 4.58 13.76
N TYR A 146 24.64 4.82 13.14
CA TYR A 146 24.77 4.71 11.68
C TYR A 146 26.20 4.42 11.19
N LYS A 147 27.19 4.44 12.07
CA LYS A 147 28.61 4.38 11.68
C LYS A 147 29.08 2.95 11.46
N GLN A 148 28.82 2.05 12.39
CA GLN A 148 29.32 0.68 12.38
C GLN A 148 28.21 -0.31 12.02
N CYS A 149 28.60 -1.44 11.43
CA CYS A 149 27.64 -2.52 11.12
C CYS A 149 26.98 -3.06 12.41
N THR A 150 27.74 -3.16 13.48
CA THR A 150 27.30 -3.67 14.78
C THR A 150 26.35 -2.72 15.51
N ASP A 151 26.22 -1.47 15.06
CA ASP A 151 25.25 -0.54 15.63
C ASP A 151 23.79 -0.98 15.37
N CYS A 152 23.58 -1.73 14.28
CA CYS A 152 22.27 -2.22 13.86
C CYS A 152 22.22 -3.74 13.83
N HIS A 153 23.28 -4.38 13.31
CA HIS A 153 23.42 -5.84 13.19
C HIS A 153 24.07 -6.39 14.46
N GLY A 154 23.32 -6.39 15.54
CA GLY A 154 23.73 -7.03 16.78
C GLY A 154 23.45 -8.54 16.74
N LYS A 155 24.23 -9.33 17.45
CA LYS A 155 23.78 -10.66 17.85
C LYS A 155 22.75 -10.48 18.96
N PRO A 156 21.66 -11.23 18.95
CA PRO A 156 20.73 -11.27 20.08
C PRO A 156 21.43 -11.77 21.33
#